data_4c79460e1eb4152c5b733683a20f7e99
#
_entry.id   4c79460e1eb4152c5b733683a20f7e99
#
_cell.length_a   1.000
_cell.length_b   1.000
_cell.length_c   1.000
_cell.angle_alpha   90.00
_cell.angle_beta   90.00
_cell.angle_gamma   90.00
#
_symmetry.space_group_name_H-M   'P 1'
#
loop_
_entity.id
_entity.type
_entity.pdbx_description
1 polymer ?
#
loop_
_entity_poly.entity_id
_entity_poly.type
_entity_poly.pdbx_seq_one_letter_code
_entity_poly.pdbx_strand_id
1 'polypeptide(L)'
;MLEAYAGKSLKTNRELQEEDQFRREKFLKTNQFYFREKAGADSLAFQWIEELLSGKKYGYSLLMREYGKDALQAEEIFRHTGRALIKLEEMETSGEELPLAVFAAELSDNPHYFDRGTAAGLLLVHAICFREKRGLPENTHEWRELLEDVGIVPDNISSQVHVCGLRLKKGESWHPAYEAFYENGEPCVVTMENLKDITEAKAIDNQVYVVENEMVFSYLTSSQKKKACTILCTSGQLRSAAVKLLDFLVKSGASVYYSGDTDPDGLGIADRLWQKFQASVHIWRMGPEDYEKSLSGEAVGRFGLAKLEQLKHPVLRETAEYIRREKKAGYQENLLEELAKDIQK
;
A
#
# COMPACT_ATOMS: atom_id res chain seq x y z
N MET A 1 -49.75 -18.73 -23.25
CA MET A 1 -48.97 -19.18 -24.43
C MET A 1 -47.47 -19.14 -24.21
N LEU A 2 -46.91 -18.03 -23.74
CA LEU A 2 -45.45 -17.90 -23.42
C LEU A 2 -44.98 -18.82 -22.28
N GLU A 3 -45.77 -19.02 -21.23
CA GLU A 3 -45.46 -19.90 -20.10
C GLU A 3 -45.44 -21.39 -20.51
N ALA A 4 -46.31 -21.79 -21.40
CA ALA A 4 -46.33 -23.16 -21.94
C ALA A 4 -45.11 -23.45 -22.85
N TYR A 5 -44.53 -22.41 -23.47
CA TYR A 5 -43.34 -22.54 -24.31
C TYR A 5 -42.03 -22.54 -23.49
N ALA A 6 -41.99 -21.83 -22.34
CA ALA A 6 -40.83 -21.71 -21.47
C ALA A 6 -40.71 -22.81 -20.41
N GLY A 7 -41.79 -23.63 -20.21
CA GLY A 7 -41.81 -24.67 -19.16
C GLY A 7 -41.68 -24.17 -17.74
N LYS A 8 -41.77 -22.82 -17.51
CA LYS A 8 -41.66 -22.15 -16.21
C LYS A 8 -42.70 -21.04 -16.12
N SER A 9 -43.22 -20.82 -14.92
CA SER A 9 -44.06 -19.65 -14.62
C SER A 9 -43.23 -18.36 -14.81
N LEU A 10 -43.76 -17.45 -15.64
CA LEU A 10 -43.12 -16.15 -15.87
C LEU A 10 -43.44 -15.24 -14.69
N LYS A 11 -42.38 -14.84 -13.97
CA LYS A 11 -42.47 -13.86 -12.88
C LYS A 11 -42.31 -12.44 -13.42
N THR A 12 -43.03 -11.52 -12.86
CA THR A 12 -42.85 -10.10 -13.13
C THR A 12 -41.52 -9.59 -12.52
N ASN A 13 -40.97 -8.49 -13.04
CA ASN A 13 -39.78 -7.87 -12.48
C ASN A 13 -39.96 -7.54 -10.99
N ARG A 14 -41.17 -7.19 -10.56
CA ARG A 14 -41.49 -6.90 -9.16
C ARG A 14 -41.38 -8.16 -8.28
N GLU A 15 -41.98 -9.27 -8.71
CA GLU A 15 -41.89 -10.55 -8.02
C GLU A 15 -40.45 -11.05 -7.91
N LEU A 16 -39.64 -10.88 -8.96
CA LEU A 16 -38.23 -11.23 -8.95
C LEU A 16 -37.42 -10.34 -7.94
N GLN A 17 -37.74 -9.06 -7.86
CA GLN A 17 -37.12 -8.15 -6.88
C GLN A 17 -37.54 -8.50 -5.44
N GLU A 18 -38.81 -8.79 -5.19
CA GLU A 18 -39.31 -9.17 -3.87
C GLU A 18 -38.68 -10.50 -3.40
N GLU A 19 -38.54 -11.48 -4.31
CA GLU A 19 -37.86 -12.75 -3.99
C GLU A 19 -36.35 -12.56 -3.73
N ASP A 20 -35.66 -11.70 -4.48
CA ASP A 20 -34.26 -11.43 -4.26
C ASP A 20 -34.04 -10.70 -2.92
N GLN A 21 -34.89 -9.73 -2.62
CA GLN A 21 -34.86 -9.05 -1.31
C GLN A 21 -35.10 -10.03 -0.17
N PHE A 22 -36.09 -10.90 -0.28
CA PHE A 22 -36.36 -11.92 0.74
C PHE A 22 -35.19 -12.88 0.95
N ARG A 23 -34.53 -13.32 -0.16
CA ARG A 23 -33.36 -14.19 -0.09
C ARG A 23 -32.17 -13.49 0.61
N ARG A 24 -31.94 -12.22 0.31
CA ARG A 24 -30.89 -11.40 0.94
C ARG A 24 -31.15 -11.21 2.45
N GLU A 25 -32.38 -10.89 2.83
CA GLU A 25 -32.74 -10.76 4.23
C GLU A 25 -32.60 -12.08 5.00
N LYS A 26 -33.04 -13.19 4.38
CA LYS A 26 -32.85 -14.52 4.95
C LYS A 26 -31.39 -14.87 5.15
N PHE A 27 -30.55 -14.61 4.16
CA PHE A 27 -29.11 -14.81 4.24
C PHE A 27 -28.48 -14.06 5.42
N LEU A 28 -28.80 -12.78 5.57
CA LEU A 28 -28.26 -11.95 6.64
C LEU A 28 -28.77 -12.41 8.03
N LYS A 29 -30.07 -12.69 8.16
CA LYS A 29 -30.66 -13.16 9.43
C LYS A 29 -30.14 -14.54 9.86
N THR A 30 -29.92 -15.44 8.91
CA THR A 30 -29.33 -16.77 9.21
C THR A 30 -27.93 -16.63 9.79
N ASN A 31 -27.10 -15.74 9.22
CA ASN A 31 -25.77 -15.52 9.72
C ASN A 31 -25.75 -14.72 11.03
N GLN A 32 -26.68 -13.78 11.23
CA GLN A 32 -26.88 -13.11 12.52
C GLN A 32 -27.17 -14.11 13.62
N PHE A 33 -28.11 -15.04 13.38
CA PHE A 33 -28.44 -16.11 14.33
C PHE A 33 -27.20 -16.99 14.62
N TYR A 34 -26.46 -17.38 13.60
CA TYR A 34 -25.26 -18.19 13.74
C TYR A 34 -24.24 -17.53 14.70
N PHE A 35 -23.96 -16.23 14.55
CA PHE A 35 -22.98 -15.54 15.38
C PHE A 35 -23.51 -15.27 16.80
N ARG A 36 -24.82 -15.05 16.96
CA ARG A 36 -25.43 -14.95 18.28
C ARG A 36 -25.22 -16.23 19.10
N GLU A 37 -25.38 -17.39 18.46
CA GLU A 37 -25.20 -18.69 19.12
C GLU A 37 -23.72 -19.02 19.38
N LYS A 38 -22.83 -18.61 18.47
CA LYS A 38 -21.40 -18.93 18.55
C LYS A 38 -20.60 -18.02 19.47
N ALA A 39 -20.87 -16.72 19.45
CA ALA A 39 -20.07 -15.71 20.13
C ALA A 39 -20.84 -14.92 21.19
N GLY A 40 -22.16 -15.05 21.24
CA GLY A 40 -23.02 -14.28 22.14
C GLY A 40 -23.46 -12.93 21.55
N ALA A 41 -24.50 -12.36 22.16
CA ALA A 41 -25.10 -11.09 21.70
C ALA A 41 -24.21 -9.87 21.98
N ASP A 42 -23.28 -9.96 22.92
CA ASP A 42 -22.38 -8.87 23.30
C ASP A 42 -21.07 -8.87 22.49
N SER A 43 -20.84 -9.88 21.62
CA SER A 43 -19.62 -9.97 20.81
C SER A 43 -19.56 -8.90 19.73
N LEU A 44 -18.37 -8.44 19.40
CA LEU A 44 -18.12 -7.49 18.29
C LEU A 44 -18.66 -8.03 16.96
N ALA A 45 -18.51 -9.33 16.72
CA ALA A 45 -19.03 -9.96 15.51
C ALA A 45 -20.55 -9.79 15.38
N PHE A 46 -21.29 -10.01 16.47
CA PHE A 46 -22.74 -9.84 16.47
C PHE A 46 -23.14 -8.37 16.31
N GLN A 47 -22.49 -7.45 17.02
CA GLN A 47 -22.74 -6.02 16.92
C GLN A 47 -22.45 -5.48 15.50
N TRP A 48 -21.36 -5.93 14.88
CA TRP A 48 -21.04 -5.58 13.49
C TRP A 48 -22.14 -6.05 12.51
N ILE A 49 -22.64 -7.27 12.70
CA ILE A 49 -23.72 -7.82 11.85
C ILE A 49 -25.03 -7.04 12.07
N GLU A 50 -25.34 -6.62 13.28
CA GLU A 50 -26.51 -5.77 13.54
C GLU A 50 -26.42 -4.42 12.82
N GLU A 51 -25.27 -3.75 12.88
CA GLU A 51 -25.04 -2.51 12.14
C GLU A 51 -25.09 -2.71 10.61
N LEU A 52 -24.62 -3.85 10.14
CA LEU A 52 -24.70 -4.23 8.74
C LEU A 52 -26.16 -4.40 8.28
N LEU A 53 -27.00 -5.01 9.12
CA LEU A 53 -28.45 -5.22 8.84
C LEU A 53 -29.24 -3.92 8.93
N SER A 54 -29.07 -3.17 10.02
CA SER A 54 -29.89 -1.99 10.33
C SER A 54 -29.43 -0.75 9.57
N GLY A 55 -28.12 -0.51 9.53
CA GLY A 55 -27.50 0.71 8.99
C GLY A 55 -27.09 0.62 7.53
N LYS A 56 -27.02 -0.58 6.94
CA LYS A 56 -26.47 -0.84 5.60
C LYS A 56 -25.07 -0.23 5.42
N LYS A 57 -24.25 -0.27 6.48
CA LYS A 57 -22.89 0.30 6.56
C LYS A 57 -21.86 -0.81 6.68
N TYR A 58 -20.61 -0.43 6.91
CA TYR A 58 -19.50 -1.32 7.26
C TYR A 58 -19.34 -2.56 6.37
N GLY A 59 -19.41 -2.35 5.05
CA GLY A 59 -19.23 -3.42 4.07
C GLY A 59 -20.51 -4.02 3.50
N TYR A 60 -21.70 -3.51 3.86
CA TYR A 60 -22.98 -4.03 3.33
C TYR A 60 -23.02 -4.08 1.79
N SER A 61 -22.69 -2.98 1.12
CA SER A 61 -22.70 -2.91 -0.34
C SER A 61 -21.72 -3.89 -0.99
N LEU A 62 -20.55 -4.06 -0.38
CA LEU A 62 -19.55 -5.03 -0.80
C LEU A 62 -20.10 -6.46 -0.68
N LEU A 63 -20.63 -6.81 0.49
CA LEU A 63 -21.18 -8.14 0.75
C LEU A 63 -22.35 -8.47 -0.20
N MET A 64 -23.26 -7.52 -0.44
CA MET A 64 -24.39 -7.71 -1.35
C MET A 64 -23.96 -7.83 -2.81
N ARG A 65 -22.89 -7.17 -3.21
CA ARG A 65 -22.29 -7.33 -4.53
C ARG A 65 -21.73 -8.74 -4.71
N GLU A 66 -21.01 -9.26 -3.72
CA GLU A 66 -20.47 -10.63 -3.78
C GLU A 66 -21.59 -11.66 -3.70
N TYR A 67 -22.63 -11.44 -2.89
CA TYR A 67 -23.82 -12.27 -2.85
C TYR A 67 -24.52 -12.36 -4.21
N GLY A 68 -24.58 -11.26 -4.96
CA GLY A 68 -25.14 -11.25 -6.32
C GLY A 68 -24.32 -12.04 -7.36
N LYS A 69 -23.03 -12.26 -7.10
CA LYS A 69 -22.16 -13.09 -7.95
C LYS A 69 -22.27 -14.57 -7.57
N ASP A 70 -22.08 -14.88 -6.29
CA ASP A 70 -22.13 -16.22 -5.71
C ASP A 70 -22.55 -16.13 -4.23
N ALA A 71 -23.73 -16.66 -3.93
CA ALA A 71 -24.29 -16.60 -2.57
C ALA A 71 -23.52 -17.48 -1.57
N LEU A 72 -22.95 -18.61 -2.01
CA LEU A 72 -22.16 -19.50 -1.14
C LEU A 72 -20.82 -18.86 -0.78
N GLN A 73 -20.14 -18.32 -1.78
CA GLN A 73 -18.88 -17.59 -1.56
C GLN A 73 -19.10 -16.36 -0.67
N ALA A 74 -20.18 -15.61 -0.85
CA ALA A 74 -20.50 -14.48 0.01
C ALA A 74 -20.78 -14.91 1.46
N GLU A 75 -21.43 -16.06 1.67
CA GLU A 75 -21.64 -16.61 3.00
C GLU A 75 -20.33 -17.01 3.67
N GLU A 76 -19.43 -17.61 2.93
CA GLU A 76 -18.10 -17.96 3.39
C GLU A 76 -17.30 -16.71 3.81
N ILE A 77 -17.24 -15.69 2.94
CA ILE A 77 -16.58 -14.40 3.23
C ILE A 77 -17.17 -13.78 4.51
N PHE A 78 -18.49 -13.76 4.62
CA PHE A 78 -19.17 -13.17 5.76
C PHE A 78 -18.85 -13.91 7.06
N ARG A 79 -18.88 -15.24 7.05
CA ARG A 79 -18.58 -16.08 8.21
C ARG A 79 -17.11 -15.96 8.64
N HIS A 80 -16.17 -15.98 7.69
CA HIS A 80 -14.76 -15.81 8.01
C HIS A 80 -14.47 -14.40 8.58
N THR A 81 -15.10 -13.36 8.06
CA THR A 81 -14.94 -12.00 8.61
C THR A 81 -15.51 -11.89 10.04
N GLY A 82 -16.68 -12.50 10.31
CA GLY A 82 -17.21 -12.54 11.68
C GLY A 82 -16.31 -13.34 12.65
N ARG A 83 -15.76 -14.47 12.20
CA ARG A 83 -14.78 -15.25 12.99
C ARG A 83 -13.47 -14.45 13.21
N ALA A 84 -13.08 -13.64 12.22
CA ALA A 84 -11.93 -12.74 12.36
C ALA A 84 -12.14 -11.73 13.49
N LEU A 85 -13.33 -11.13 13.63
CA LEU A 85 -13.63 -10.24 14.75
C LEU A 85 -13.55 -10.95 16.11
N ILE A 86 -14.04 -12.20 16.21
CA ILE A 86 -13.92 -13.00 17.44
C ILE A 86 -12.44 -13.25 17.77
N LYS A 87 -11.64 -13.66 16.77
CA LYS A 87 -10.20 -13.89 16.96
C LYS A 87 -9.47 -12.61 17.39
N LEU A 88 -9.85 -11.44 16.87
CA LEU A 88 -9.29 -10.16 17.30
C LEU A 88 -9.60 -9.81 18.76
N GLU A 89 -10.77 -10.17 19.29
CA GLU A 89 -11.09 -10.02 20.71
C GLU A 89 -10.20 -10.93 21.60
N GLU A 90 -9.93 -12.17 21.12
CA GLU A 90 -9.01 -13.10 21.79
C GLU A 90 -7.58 -12.57 21.81
N MET A 91 -7.10 -12.08 20.65
CA MET A 91 -5.75 -11.52 20.50
C MET A 91 -5.54 -10.26 21.37
N GLU A 92 -6.53 -9.39 21.46
CA GLU A 92 -6.48 -8.21 22.35
C GLU A 92 -6.34 -8.63 23.83
N THR A 93 -7.08 -9.67 24.24
CA THR A 93 -7.04 -10.18 25.61
C THR A 93 -5.71 -10.83 25.95
N SER A 94 -5.10 -11.55 24.97
CA SER A 94 -3.80 -12.25 25.15
C SER A 94 -2.59 -11.36 24.92
N GLY A 95 -2.76 -10.22 24.22
CA GLY A 95 -1.67 -9.40 23.74
C GLY A 95 -0.88 -10.06 22.59
N GLU A 96 -1.51 -11.02 21.90
CA GLU A 96 -0.92 -11.73 20.78
C GLU A 96 -0.91 -10.87 19.51
N GLU A 97 0.20 -10.91 18.76
CA GLU A 97 0.28 -10.36 17.41
C GLU A 97 0.46 -11.52 16.41
N LEU A 98 -0.29 -11.51 15.31
CA LEU A 98 -0.21 -12.54 14.27
C LEU A 98 0.11 -11.93 12.89
N PRO A 99 1.03 -12.54 12.11
CA PRO A 99 1.18 -12.20 10.70
C PRO A 99 -0.14 -12.40 9.95
N LEU A 100 -0.49 -11.46 9.04
CA LEU A 100 -1.76 -11.53 8.28
C LEU A 100 -1.96 -12.88 7.59
N ALA A 101 -0.91 -13.46 7.02
CA ALA A 101 -0.98 -14.76 6.36
C ALA A 101 -1.30 -15.91 7.35
N VAL A 102 -0.77 -15.85 8.57
CA VAL A 102 -1.06 -16.83 9.64
C VAL A 102 -2.49 -16.65 10.12
N PHE A 103 -2.90 -15.41 10.43
CA PHE A 103 -4.26 -15.06 10.81
C PHE A 103 -5.29 -15.53 9.76
N ALA A 104 -5.00 -15.32 8.47
CA ALA A 104 -5.85 -15.77 7.38
C ALA A 104 -5.93 -17.30 7.29
N ALA A 105 -4.78 -18.00 7.39
CA ALA A 105 -4.73 -19.45 7.31
C ALA A 105 -5.48 -20.14 8.46
N GLU A 106 -5.36 -19.64 9.69
CA GLU A 106 -6.11 -20.17 10.84
C GLU A 106 -7.64 -20.08 10.68
N LEU A 107 -8.12 -19.08 9.95
CA LEU A 107 -9.55 -18.83 9.80
C LEU A 107 -10.16 -19.47 8.55
N SER A 108 -9.37 -19.66 7.48
CA SER A 108 -9.88 -20.01 6.15
C SER A 108 -9.06 -21.09 5.41
N ASP A 109 -8.03 -21.65 6.04
CA ASP A 109 -7.05 -22.57 5.40
C ASP A 109 -6.32 -21.96 4.19
N ASN A 110 -6.45 -20.63 3.96
CA ASN A 110 -5.82 -19.93 2.86
C ASN A 110 -5.05 -18.68 3.36
N PRO A 111 -3.71 -18.66 3.31
CA PRO A 111 -2.91 -17.53 3.80
C PRO A 111 -3.15 -16.22 3.04
N HIS A 112 -3.73 -16.27 1.82
CA HIS A 112 -4.04 -15.11 0.99
C HIS A 112 -5.51 -14.66 1.08
N TYR A 113 -6.30 -15.29 1.96
CA TYR A 113 -7.74 -15.04 2.03
C TYR A 113 -8.08 -13.58 2.33
N PHE A 114 -7.36 -12.96 3.25
CA PHE A 114 -7.56 -11.57 3.66
C PHE A 114 -6.57 -10.58 3.03
N ASP A 115 -5.92 -10.94 1.93
CA ASP A 115 -5.06 -10.00 1.20
C ASP A 115 -5.84 -8.75 0.77
N ARG A 116 -5.18 -7.60 0.73
CA ARG A 116 -5.78 -6.27 0.47
C ARG A 116 -6.68 -6.21 -0.77
N GLY A 117 -6.40 -7.00 -1.81
CA GLY A 117 -7.15 -7.02 -3.08
C GLY A 117 -8.34 -7.99 -3.10
N THR A 118 -8.53 -8.82 -2.08
CA THR A 118 -9.61 -9.81 -2.01
C THR A 118 -10.89 -9.20 -1.46
N ALA A 119 -12.05 -9.79 -1.82
CA ALA A 119 -13.33 -9.37 -1.26
C ALA A 119 -13.39 -9.59 0.27
N ALA A 120 -12.77 -10.68 0.76
CA ALA A 120 -12.65 -10.97 2.18
C ALA A 120 -11.76 -9.95 2.91
N GLY A 121 -10.60 -9.61 2.34
CA GLY A 121 -9.71 -8.59 2.89
C GLY A 121 -10.35 -7.20 2.95
N LEU A 122 -11.10 -6.82 1.92
CA LEU A 122 -11.87 -5.57 1.94
C LEU A 122 -12.97 -5.60 3.01
N LEU A 123 -13.69 -6.73 3.17
CA LEU A 123 -14.74 -6.84 4.20
C LEU A 123 -14.14 -6.85 5.61
N LEU A 124 -12.98 -7.49 5.81
CA LEU A 124 -12.23 -7.43 7.07
C LEU A 124 -11.87 -5.99 7.45
N VAL A 125 -11.38 -5.18 6.50
CA VAL A 125 -11.11 -3.76 6.74
C VAL A 125 -12.36 -3.01 7.20
N HIS A 126 -13.50 -3.23 6.57
CA HIS A 126 -14.77 -2.64 7.03
C HIS A 126 -15.15 -3.06 8.45
N ALA A 127 -14.94 -4.33 8.80
CA ALA A 127 -15.23 -4.86 10.12
C ALA A 127 -14.29 -4.30 11.19
N ILE A 128 -13.00 -4.15 10.89
CA ILE A 128 -12.02 -3.50 11.78
C ILE A 128 -12.37 -2.00 11.94
N CYS A 129 -12.72 -1.29 10.87
CA CYS A 129 -13.15 0.10 10.95
C CYS A 129 -14.41 0.29 11.82
N PHE A 130 -15.33 -0.69 11.82
CA PHE A 130 -16.46 -0.70 12.76
C PHE A 130 -15.98 -0.82 14.20
N ARG A 131 -15.09 -1.77 14.49
CA ARG A 131 -14.50 -1.97 15.83
C ARG A 131 -13.79 -0.70 16.32
N GLU A 132 -12.89 -0.14 15.51
CA GLU A 132 -12.06 1.01 15.87
C GLU A 132 -12.78 2.37 15.74
N LYS A 133 -14.05 2.37 15.29
CA LYS A 133 -14.87 3.58 15.07
C LYS A 133 -14.17 4.63 14.19
N ARG A 134 -13.47 4.17 13.16
CA ARG A 134 -12.69 5.02 12.23
C ARG A 134 -13.11 4.84 10.77
N GLY A 135 -12.69 5.78 9.91
CA GLY A 135 -12.94 5.73 8.46
C GLY A 135 -12.14 4.65 7.76
N LEU A 136 -12.49 4.35 6.51
CA LEU A 136 -11.74 3.43 5.66
C LEU A 136 -10.37 4.03 5.32
N PRO A 137 -9.31 3.20 5.25
CA PRO A 137 -7.98 3.63 4.87
C PRO A 137 -7.96 4.08 3.38
N GLU A 138 -7.36 5.25 3.13
CA GLU A 138 -7.27 5.83 1.79
C GLU A 138 -6.07 5.28 0.99
N ASN A 139 -5.03 4.81 1.69
CA ASN A 139 -3.78 4.35 1.08
C ASN A 139 -3.21 3.10 1.78
N THR A 140 -2.09 2.59 1.26
CA THR A 140 -1.45 1.37 1.79
C THR A 140 -0.88 1.57 3.21
N HIS A 141 -0.42 2.76 3.53
CA HIS A 141 0.14 3.05 4.86
C HIS A 141 -0.95 2.97 5.93
N GLU A 142 -2.06 3.69 5.74
CA GLU A 142 -3.21 3.65 6.64
C GLU A 142 -3.83 2.26 6.76
N TRP A 143 -3.83 1.48 5.65
CA TRP A 143 -4.26 0.09 5.68
C TRP A 143 -3.36 -0.77 6.58
N ARG A 144 -2.03 -0.56 6.52
CA ARG A 144 -1.08 -1.27 7.41
C ARG A 144 -1.27 -0.87 8.86
N GLU A 145 -1.34 0.43 9.14
CA GLU A 145 -1.60 0.93 10.50
C GLU A 145 -2.90 0.37 11.08
N LEU A 146 -3.98 0.33 10.28
CA LEU A 146 -5.25 -0.25 10.71
C LEU A 146 -5.14 -1.71 11.14
N LEU A 147 -4.35 -2.51 10.44
CA LEU A 147 -4.12 -3.92 10.80
C LEU A 147 -3.20 -4.04 12.01
N GLU A 148 -2.12 -3.27 12.06
CA GLU A 148 -1.16 -3.25 13.16
C GLU A 148 -1.84 -2.83 14.49
N ASP A 149 -2.73 -1.85 14.46
CA ASP A 149 -3.50 -1.37 15.62
C ASP A 149 -4.37 -2.49 16.27
N VAL A 150 -4.73 -3.52 15.51
CA VAL A 150 -5.51 -4.67 16.01
C VAL A 150 -4.67 -5.95 16.16
N GLY A 151 -3.35 -5.84 16.13
CA GLY A 151 -2.43 -6.97 16.30
C GLY A 151 -2.22 -7.84 15.07
N ILE A 152 -2.75 -7.46 13.90
CA ILE A 152 -2.45 -8.14 12.64
C ILE A 152 -1.22 -7.50 12.00
N VAL A 153 -0.11 -8.24 11.88
CA VAL A 153 1.14 -7.75 11.31
C VAL A 153 1.15 -8.04 9.79
N PRO A 154 1.07 -7.02 8.93
CA PRO A 154 1.28 -7.19 7.50
C PRO A 154 2.68 -7.68 7.20
N ASP A 155 2.91 -8.22 5.99
CA ASP A 155 4.26 -8.65 5.59
C ASP A 155 5.27 -7.48 5.67
N ASN A 156 6.20 -7.57 6.61
CA ASN A 156 7.24 -6.59 6.86
C ASN A 156 8.56 -6.92 6.16
N ILE A 157 8.72 -8.13 5.63
CA ILE A 157 9.95 -8.56 4.97
C ILE A 157 9.98 -8.16 3.50
N SER A 158 8.88 -8.34 2.78
CA SER A 158 8.80 -7.98 1.35
C SER A 158 8.79 -6.47 1.11
N SER A 159 8.44 -5.67 2.13
CA SER A 159 8.57 -4.21 2.06
C SER A 159 9.99 -3.80 2.42
N GLN A 160 10.79 -3.47 1.40
CA GLN A 160 12.22 -3.21 1.55
C GLN A 160 12.67 -2.00 0.72
N VAL A 161 13.83 -1.46 1.08
CA VAL A 161 14.53 -0.38 0.39
C VAL A 161 16.02 -0.69 0.37
N HIS A 162 16.68 -0.51 -0.79
CA HIS A 162 18.13 -0.61 -0.90
C HIS A 162 18.76 0.70 -0.45
N VAL A 163 19.84 0.63 0.30
CA VAL A 163 20.49 1.81 0.87
C VAL A 163 22.01 1.68 0.82
N CYS A 164 22.69 2.81 0.72
CA CYS A 164 24.13 2.94 0.88
C CYS A 164 24.45 4.24 1.63
N GLY A 165 25.44 4.24 2.53
CA GLY A 165 25.85 5.43 3.26
C GLY A 165 24.84 5.88 4.33
N LEU A 166 24.13 4.95 4.96
CA LEU A 166 23.09 5.20 5.96
C LEU A 166 23.53 4.75 7.36
N ARG A 167 23.18 5.51 8.39
CA ARG A 167 23.30 5.09 9.79
C ARG A 167 21.91 4.98 10.43
N LEU A 168 21.68 3.92 11.17
CA LEU A 168 20.43 3.68 11.90
C LEU A 168 20.71 3.58 13.41
N LYS A 169 19.87 4.21 14.23
CA LYS A 169 19.96 4.17 15.68
C LYS A 169 18.85 3.32 16.27
N LYS A 170 19.22 2.44 17.21
CA LYS A 170 18.29 1.62 17.99
C LYS A 170 18.42 2.01 19.45
N GLY A 171 17.39 2.64 20.00
CA GLY A 171 17.48 3.28 21.31
C GLY A 171 18.57 4.36 21.32
N GLU A 172 19.53 4.28 22.23
CA GLU A 172 20.63 5.26 22.37
C GLU A 172 21.88 4.93 21.55
N SER A 173 21.95 3.76 20.90
CA SER A 173 23.15 3.27 20.22
C SER A 173 22.95 3.12 18.71
N TRP A 174 24.03 3.30 17.94
CA TRP A 174 24.02 2.95 16.53
C TRP A 174 23.83 1.45 16.35
N HIS A 175 23.01 1.05 15.37
CA HIS A 175 22.74 -0.34 15.09
C HIS A 175 23.99 -1.01 14.48
N PRO A 176 24.61 -2.01 15.16
CA PRO A 176 25.96 -2.47 14.81
C PRO A 176 26.08 -3.05 13.38
N ALA A 177 25.05 -3.73 12.89
CA ALA A 177 25.08 -4.27 11.54
C ALA A 177 25.05 -3.17 10.47
N TYR A 178 24.21 -2.12 10.64
CA TYR A 178 24.16 -1.00 9.71
C TYR A 178 25.37 -0.08 9.83
N GLU A 179 25.96 0.03 11.01
CA GLU A 179 27.21 0.74 11.20
C GLU A 179 28.36 0.07 10.41
N ALA A 180 28.41 -1.28 10.39
CA ALA A 180 29.41 -2.01 9.60
C ALA A 180 29.24 -1.76 8.09
N PHE A 181 28.03 -1.78 7.56
CA PHE A 181 27.75 -1.39 6.16
C PHE A 181 28.15 0.06 5.88
N TYR A 182 27.81 0.98 6.78
CA TYR A 182 28.18 2.37 6.68
C TYR A 182 29.69 2.55 6.66
N GLU A 183 30.42 1.91 7.57
CA GLU A 183 31.88 2.03 7.67
C GLU A 183 32.61 1.47 6.46
N ASN A 184 32.10 0.38 5.90
CA ASN A 184 32.68 -0.24 4.71
C ASN A 184 32.25 0.47 3.40
N GLY A 185 31.22 1.31 3.43
CA GLY A 185 30.64 1.92 2.24
C GLY A 185 29.94 0.91 1.35
N GLU A 186 29.37 -0.14 1.96
CA GLU A 186 28.66 -1.20 1.26
C GLU A 186 27.17 -0.95 1.20
N PRO A 187 26.49 -1.27 0.07
CA PRO A 187 25.04 -1.24 0.00
C PRO A 187 24.42 -2.36 0.83
N CYS A 188 23.26 -2.11 1.41
CA CYS A 188 22.47 -3.11 2.13
C CYS A 188 20.97 -2.92 1.87
N VAL A 189 20.17 -3.81 2.42
CA VAL A 189 18.70 -3.76 2.35
C VAL A 189 18.15 -3.47 3.74
N VAL A 190 17.18 -2.56 3.81
CA VAL A 190 16.41 -2.26 5.02
C VAL A 190 14.97 -2.66 4.77
N THR A 191 14.43 -3.57 5.59
CA THR A 191 13.03 -4.00 5.55
C THR A 191 12.19 -3.24 6.56
N MET A 192 10.86 -3.33 6.47
CA MET A 192 9.98 -2.80 7.53
C MET A 192 10.30 -3.43 8.89
N GLU A 193 10.62 -4.73 8.91
CA GLU A 193 11.00 -5.43 10.15
C GLU A 193 12.26 -4.83 10.77
N ASN A 194 13.27 -4.50 9.97
CA ASN A 194 14.48 -3.83 10.47
C ASN A 194 14.18 -2.45 11.08
N LEU A 195 13.12 -1.77 10.61
CA LEU A 195 12.72 -0.44 11.07
C LEU A 195 11.79 -0.45 12.31
N LYS A 196 11.42 -1.62 12.83
CA LYS A 196 10.48 -1.76 13.95
C LYS A 196 10.99 -1.01 15.20
N ASP A 197 12.26 -1.22 15.56
CA ASP A 197 12.88 -0.64 16.77
C ASP A 197 13.84 0.52 16.48
N ILE A 198 13.86 1.03 15.25
CA ILE A 198 14.71 2.17 14.90
C ILE A 198 14.09 3.46 15.44
N THR A 199 14.92 4.25 16.08
CA THR A 199 14.54 5.53 16.69
C THR A 199 15.00 6.73 15.88
N GLU A 200 16.09 6.60 15.10
CA GLU A 200 16.67 7.67 14.30
C GLU A 200 17.40 7.10 13.07
N ALA A 201 17.38 7.83 11.96
CA ALA A 201 18.20 7.55 10.79
C ALA A 201 19.00 8.79 10.41
N LYS A 202 20.28 8.62 10.05
CA LYS A 202 21.15 9.74 9.59
C LYS A 202 21.75 9.47 8.23
N ALA A 203 21.67 10.50 7.40
CA ALA A 203 22.34 10.58 6.12
C ALA A 203 23.68 11.30 6.24
N ILE A 204 24.59 11.03 5.30
CA ILE A 204 25.84 11.78 5.13
C ILE A 204 25.48 13.21 4.73
N ASP A 205 26.07 14.19 5.41
CA ASP A 205 25.86 15.63 5.18
C ASP A 205 24.37 16.07 5.16
N ASN A 206 23.49 15.29 5.80
CA ASN A 206 22.03 15.46 5.78
C ASN A 206 21.44 15.52 4.35
N GLN A 207 22.04 14.82 3.40
CA GLN A 207 21.57 14.73 2.03
C GLN A 207 21.28 13.28 1.65
N VAL A 208 20.12 13.05 1.05
CA VAL A 208 19.68 11.72 0.59
C VAL A 208 19.31 11.80 -0.87
N TYR A 209 20.00 11.03 -1.69
CA TYR A 209 19.69 10.85 -3.10
C TYR A 209 18.83 9.59 -3.26
N VAL A 210 17.63 9.74 -3.81
CA VAL A 210 16.68 8.63 -3.98
C VAL A 210 16.49 8.39 -5.46
N VAL A 211 16.73 7.15 -5.88
CA VAL A 211 16.52 6.69 -7.25
C VAL A 211 15.46 5.61 -7.32
N GLU A 212 14.78 5.49 -8.44
CA GLU A 212 13.73 4.51 -8.65
C GLU A 212 14.29 3.14 -9.05
N ASN A 213 15.32 3.12 -9.88
CA ASN A 213 15.82 1.94 -10.57
C ASN A 213 17.05 1.33 -9.86
N GLU A 214 17.07 -0.01 -9.69
CA GLU A 214 18.19 -0.73 -9.05
C GLU A 214 19.49 -0.68 -9.84
N MET A 215 19.41 -0.62 -11.19
CA MET A 215 20.61 -0.52 -12.01
C MET A 215 21.26 0.86 -11.87
N VAL A 216 20.46 1.91 -11.77
CA VAL A 216 20.92 3.28 -11.46
C VAL A 216 21.56 3.31 -10.08
N PHE A 217 20.91 2.73 -9.06
CA PHE A 217 21.48 2.61 -7.72
C PHE A 217 22.82 1.88 -7.72
N SER A 218 22.90 0.73 -8.39
CA SER A 218 24.13 -0.05 -8.50
C SER A 218 25.27 0.74 -9.16
N TYR A 219 24.96 1.44 -10.26
CA TYR A 219 25.95 2.29 -10.94
C TYR A 219 26.44 3.43 -10.05
N LEU A 220 25.55 4.15 -9.42
CA LEU A 220 25.89 5.28 -8.54
C LEU A 220 26.71 4.84 -7.32
N THR A 221 26.33 3.73 -6.68
CA THR A 221 27.08 3.21 -5.52
C THR A 221 28.45 2.67 -5.89
N SER A 222 28.60 2.05 -7.06
CA SER A 222 29.88 1.55 -7.58
C SER A 222 30.82 2.66 -8.03
N SER A 223 30.28 3.79 -8.51
CA SER A 223 31.06 4.93 -8.99
C SER A 223 31.54 5.86 -7.88
N GLN A 224 31.00 5.74 -6.67
CA GLN A 224 31.37 6.58 -5.52
C GLN A 224 32.72 6.19 -4.90
N LYS A 225 33.45 7.20 -4.44
CA LYS A 225 34.46 6.99 -3.41
C LYS A 225 33.75 6.60 -2.12
N LYS A 226 34.34 5.69 -1.31
CA LYS A 226 33.76 5.27 -0.01
C LYS A 226 33.21 6.47 0.77
N LYS A 227 31.94 6.36 1.20
CA LYS A 227 31.22 7.34 2.05
C LYS A 227 31.02 8.74 1.42
N ALA A 228 30.78 8.85 0.13
CA ALA A 228 30.58 10.17 -0.48
C ALA A 228 29.18 10.75 -0.21
N CYS A 229 28.12 9.95 -0.29
CA CYS A 229 26.75 10.38 -0.01
C CYS A 229 25.83 9.22 0.39
N THR A 230 24.64 9.55 0.87
CA THR A 230 23.59 8.56 1.14
C THR A 230 22.71 8.39 -0.10
N ILE A 231 22.57 7.14 -0.59
CA ILE A 231 21.72 6.80 -1.72
C ILE A 231 20.70 5.74 -1.29
N LEU A 232 19.45 5.92 -1.69
CA LEU A 232 18.35 4.97 -1.54
C LEU A 232 17.82 4.57 -2.92
N CYS A 233 17.35 3.31 -3.05
CA CYS A 233 16.58 2.86 -4.20
C CYS A 233 15.24 2.31 -3.77
N THR A 234 14.17 2.81 -4.40
CA THR A 234 12.79 2.42 -4.08
C THR A 234 12.32 1.18 -4.84
N SER A 235 13.08 0.74 -5.86
CA SER A 235 12.71 -0.40 -6.71
C SER A 235 11.30 -0.26 -7.29
N GLY A 236 11.05 0.85 -7.98
CA GLY A 236 9.76 1.25 -8.49
C GLY A 236 8.92 2.00 -7.44
N GLN A 237 7.72 1.50 -7.13
CA GLN A 237 6.78 2.20 -6.24
C GLN A 237 7.31 2.37 -4.81
N LEU A 238 6.99 3.52 -4.20
CA LEU A 238 7.32 3.81 -2.80
C LEU A 238 6.64 2.80 -1.86
N ARG A 239 7.40 1.80 -1.41
CA ARG A 239 6.94 0.82 -0.42
C ARG A 239 7.03 1.39 0.99
N SER A 240 6.29 0.79 1.92
CA SER A 240 6.22 1.27 3.31
C SER A 240 7.59 1.43 3.98
N ALA A 241 8.53 0.52 3.73
CA ALA A 241 9.89 0.63 4.28
C ALA A 241 10.63 1.89 3.80
N ALA A 242 10.54 2.21 2.49
CA ALA A 242 11.14 3.43 1.95
C ALA A 242 10.51 4.68 2.55
N VAL A 243 9.17 4.72 2.65
CA VAL A 243 8.43 5.85 3.24
C VAL A 243 8.80 6.05 4.71
N LYS A 244 8.83 4.97 5.52
CA LYS A 244 9.19 5.03 6.95
C LYS A 244 10.65 5.47 7.15
N LEU A 245 11.57 4.94 6.34
CA LEU A 245 12.97 5.34 6.41
C LEU A 245 13.17 6.81 6.06
N LEU A 246 12.52 7.29 4.98
CA LEU A 246 12.56 8.71 4.60
C LEU A 246 11.94 9.61 5.68
N ASP A 247 10.90 9.17 6.36
CA ASP A 247 10.33 9.92 7.50
C ASP A 247 11.35 10.10 8.64
N PHE A 248 12.09 9.06 9.00
CA PHE A 248 13.18 9.17 9.98
C PHE A 248 14.27 10.14 9.51
N LEU A 249 14.67 10.06 8.24
CA LEU A 249 15.71 10.92 7.68
C LEU A 249 15.29 12.39 7.63
N VAL A 250 14.07 12.68 7.19
CA VAL A 250 13.51 14.04 7.17
C VAL A 250 13.37 14.61 8.59
N LYS A 251 12.89 13.82 9.55
CA LYS A 251 12.82 14.20 10.96
C LYS A 251 14.20 14.52 11.56
N SER A 252 15.25 13.87 11.05
CA SER A 252 16.64 14.14 11.43
C SER A 252 17.26 15.32 10.64
N GLY A 253 16.48 16.04 9.85
CA GLY A 253 16.88 17.23 9.11
C GLY A 253 17.50 16.97 7.74
N ALA A 254 17.29 15.81 7.15
CA ALA A 254 17.80 15.51 5.81
C ALA A 254 16.97 16.16 4.70
N SER A 255 17.67 16.65 3.67
CA SER A 255 17.10 17.01 2.38
C SER A 255 17.11 15.80 1.44
N VAL A 256 15.99 15.53 0.79
CA VAL A 256 15.78 14.39 -0.10
C VAL A 256 15.77 14.85 -1.55
N TYR A 257 16.65 14.32 -2.37
CA TYR A 257 16.74 14.58 -3.81
C TYR A 257 16.21 13.34 -4.55
N TYR A 258 15.01 13.43 -5.11
CA TYR A 258 14.37 12.31 -5.78
C TYR A 258 14.49 12.39 -7.29
N SER A 259 14.93 11.29 -7.90
CA SER A 259 14.95 11.05 -9.33
C SER A 259 14.29 9.72 -9.67
N GLY A 260 13.55 9.68 -10.77
CA GLY A 260 12.90 8.48 -11.32
C GLY A 260 12.75 8.59 -12.82
N ASP A 261 12.03 7.65 -13.42
CA ASP A 261 11.69 7.72 -14.82
C ASP A 261 10.83 8.94 -15.13
N THR A 262 11.08 9.56 -16.28
CA THR A 262 10.25 10.67 -16.77
C THR A 262 9.12 10.11 -17.64
N ASP A 263 8.28 9.33 -16.99
CA ASP A 263 7.04 8.76 -17.49
C ASP A 263 5.87 9.09 -16.54
N PRO A 264 4.61 8.77 -16.89
CA PRO A 264 3.48 9.09 -16.04
C PRO A 264 3.51 8.46 -14.62
N ASP A 265 4.09 7.28 -14.47
CA ASP A 265 4.16 6.58 -13.19
C ASP A 265 5.29 7.13 -12.32
N GLY A 266 6.49 7.34 -12.89
CA GLY A 266 7.64 7.93 -12.21
C GLY A 266 7.38 9.37 -11.76
N LEU A 267 6.76 10.23 -12.64
CA LEU A 267 6.35 11.57 -12.25
C LEU A 267 5.30 11.52 -11.11
N GLY A 268 4.38 10.56 -11.16
CA GLY A 268 3.38 10.36 -10.11
C GLY A 268 4.00 9.95 -8.76
N ILE A 269 5.06 9.13 -8.78
CA ILE A 269 5.81 8.76 -7.56
C ILE A 269 6.50 9.99 -6.97
N ALA A 270 7.21 10.76 -7.80
CA ALA A 270 7.90 11.98 -7.39
C ALA A 270 6.94 13.00 -6.76
N ASP A 271 5.77 13.21 -7.39
CA ASP A 271 4.76 14.16 -6.91
C ASP A 271 4.15 13.73 -5.57
N ARG A 272 3.85 12.43 -5.38
CA ARG A 272 3.37 11.89 -4.09
C ARG A 272 4.41 12.05 -3.00
N LEU A 273 5.68 11.78 -3.28
CA LEU A 273 6.77 11.96 -2.33
C LEU A 273 6.89 13.43 -1.90
N TRP A 274 6.89 14.34 -2.87
CA TRP A 274 6.92 15.77 -2.59
C TRP A 274 5.68 16.22 -1.80
N GLN A 275 4.47 15.76 -2.14
CA GLN A 275 3.26 16.10 -1.38
C GLN A 275 3.36 15.66 0.09
N LYS A 276 3.98 14.51 0.36
CA LYS A 276 4.14 13.99 1.72
C LYS A 276 5.16 14.78 2.55
N PHE A 277 6.31 15.10 2.00
CA PHE A 277 7.44 15.70 2.74
C PHE A 277 7.72 17.16 2.39
N GLN A 278 6.97 17.74 1.47
CA GLN A 278 6.98 19.16 1.10
C GLN A 278 8.41 19.73 0.86
N ALA A 279 8.78 20.77 1.59
CA ALA A 279 10.05 21.49 1.42
C ALA A 279 11.31 20.61 1.63
N SER A 280 11.17 19.43 2.24
CA SER A 280 12.30 18.51 2.42
C SER A 280 12.62 17.70 1.16
N VAL A 281 11.73 17.69 0.14
CA VAL A 281 11.90 16.93 -1.10
C VAL A 281 12.17 17.87 -2.27
N HIS A 282 13.26 17.59 -2.96
CA HIS A 282 13.68 18.27 -4.18
C HIS A 282 13.57 17.32 -5.37
N ILE A 283 12.92 17.76 -6.43
CA ILE A 283 12.85 17.02 -7.70
C ILE A 283 14.22 17.14 -8.39
N TRP A 284 14.86 16.00 -8.61
CA TRP A 284 16.22 15.90 -9.11
C TRP A 284 16.27 15.22 -10.46
N ARG A 285 16.78 15.92 -11.48
CA ARG A 285 16.90 15.40 -12.84
C ARG A 285 15.60 14.86 -13.46
N MET A 286 14.47 15.53 -13.20
CA MET A 286 13.17 15.20 -13.79
C MET A 286 12.50 16.43 -14.44
N GLY A 287 13.25 17.46 -14.75
CA GLY A 287 12.80 18.65 -15.48
C GLY A 287 12.70 18.42 -17.01
N PRO A 288 12.16 19.40 -17.75
CA PRO A 288 12.02 19.30 -19.21
C PRO A 288 13.33 19.00 -19.94
N GLU A 289 14.42 19.64 -19.57
CA GLU A 289 15.74 19.41 -20.17
C GLU A 289 16.28 18.00 -19.90
N ASP A 290 16.00 17.46 -18.71
CA ASP A 290 16.39 16.10 -18.35
C ASP A 290 15.52 15.08 -19.10
N TYR A 291 14.22 15.38 -19.27
CA TYR A 291 13.32 14.56 -20.07
C TYR A 291 13.80 14.43 -21.53
N GLU A 292 14.20 15.54 -22.16
CA GLU A 292 14.72 15.51 -23.53
C GLU A 292 15.96 14.60 -23.67
N LYS A 293 16.84 14.57 -22.65
CA LYS A 293 18.01 13.69 -22.61
C LYS A 293 17.65 12.24 -22.29
N SER A 294 16.59 12.01 -21.51
CA SER A 294 16.16 10.68 -21.08
C SER A 294 15.25 9.97 -22.08
N LEU A 295 14.80 10.66 -23.15
CA LEU A 295 13.84 10.15 -24.14
C LEU A 295 14.16 8.74 -24.61
N SER A 296 13.12 7.91 -24.64
CA SER A 296 13.15 6.54 -25.15
C SER A 296 12.30 6.38 -26.41
N GLY A 297 12.30 5.18 -26.98
CA GLY A 297 11.38 4.79 -28.07
C GLY A 297 9.99 4.37 -27.58
N GLU A 298 9.76 4.25 -26.27
CA GLU A 298 8.53 3.72 -25.71
C GLU A 298 7.39 4.75 -25.70
N ALA A 299 6.23 4.35 -26.24
CA ALA A 299 5.08 5.22 -26.37
C ALA A 299 4.23 5.24 -25.09
N VAL A 300 3.83 6.45 -24.66
CA VAL A 300 2.89 6.65 -23.55
C VAL A 300 1.45 6.60 -24.06
N GLY A 301 0.68 5.62 -23.57
CA GLY A 301 -0.72 5.43 -23.94
C GLY A 301 -1.68 6.42 -23.26
N ARG A 302 -2.95 6.43 -23.73
CA ARG A 302 -3.99 7.37 -23.25
C ARG A 302 -4.20 7.34 -21.74
N PHE A 303 -4.18 6.16 -21.11
CA PHE A 303 -4.34 6.00 -19.68
C PHE A 303 -3.16 6.61 -18.88
N GLY A 304 -1.93 6.45 -19.38
CA GLY A 304 -0.76 7.11 -18.81
C GLY A 304 -0.88 8.62 -18.89
N LEU A 305 -1.23 9.16 -20.07
CA LEU A 305 -1.40 10.61 -20.25
C LEU A 305 -2.45 11.22 -19.32
N ALA A 306 -3.54 10.50 -19.02
CA ALA A 306 -4.56 10.97 -18.07
C ALA A 306 -4.02 11.09 -16.62
N LYS A 307 -3.07 10.25 -16.20
CA LYS A 307 -2.45 10.35 -14.86
C LYS A 307 -1.69 11.68 -14.68
N LEU A 308 -1.13 12.22 -15.74
CA LEU A 308 -0.37 13.48 -15.70
C LEU A 308 -1.20 14.72 -15.31
N GLU A 309 -2.53 14.64 -15.39
CA GLU A 309 -3.43 15.75 -15.00
C GLU A 309 -3.47 15.97 -13.48
N GLN A 310 -3.09 14.95 -12.69
CA GLN A 310 -3.18 14.98 -11.23
C GLN A 310 -1.93 15.57 -10.56
N LEU A 311 -0.85 15.81 -11.31
CA LEU A 311 0.41 16.33 -10.80
C LEU A 311 0.25 17.74 -10.23
N LYS A 312 0.89 18.01 -9.08
CA LYS A 312 0.83 19.29 -8.37
C LYS A 312 2.15 20.05 -8.38
N HIS A 313 3.30 19.33 -8.36
CA HIS A 313 4.61 19.98 -8.36
C HIS A 313 4.88 20.74 -9.67
N PRO A 314 5.29 22.03 -9.63
CA PRO A 314 5.42 22.85 -10.82
C PRO A 314 6.33 22.25 -11.90
N VAL A 315 7.54 21.81 -11.54
CA VAL A 315 8.52 21.23 -12.48
C VAL A 315 7.96 19.96 -13.13
N LEU A 316 7.31 19.07 -12.35
CA LEU A 316 6.72 17.83 -12.89
C LEU A 316 5.57 18.11 -13.86
N ARG A 317 4.78 19.15 -13.59
CA ARG A 317 3.71 19.60 -14.49
C ARG A 317 4.28 20.12 -15.80
N GLU A 318 5.36 20.87 -15.73
CA GLU A 318 6.05 21.35 -16.94
C GLU A 318 6.59 20.18 -17.78
N THR A 319 7.26 19.21 -17.15
CA THR A 319 7.72 17.99 -17.81
C THR A 319 6.57 17.18 -18.40
N ALA A 320 5.43 17.12 -17.72
CA ALA A 320 4.23 16.45 -18.21
C ALA A 320 3.70 17.03 -19.54
N GLU A 321 3.83 18.35 -19.77
CA GLU A 321 3.46 18.95 -21.07
C GLU A 321 4.37 18.45 -22.21
N TYR A 322 5.66 18.26 -21.95
CA TYR A 322 6.58 17.67 -22.92
C TYR A 322 6.22 16.22 -23.20
N ILE A 323 5.90 15.41 -22.17
CA ILE A 323 5.44 14.02 -22.36
C ILE A 323 4.14 13.97 -23.18
N ARG A 324 3.18 14.88 -22.94
CA ARG A 324 1.95 14.96 -23.75
C ARG A 324 2.19 15.26 -25.21
N ARG A 325 3.18 16.11 -25.50
CA ARG A 325 3.56 16.49 -26.87
C ARG A 325 4.26 15.34 -27.58
N GLU A 326 5.27 14.76 -26.96
CA GLU A 326 6.12 13.73 -27.57
C GLU A 326 5.47 12.33 -27.50
N LYS A 327 4.58 12.10 -26.52
CA LYS A 327 3.93 10.81 -26.22
C LYS A 327 4.93 9.66 -26.03
N LYS A 328 6.08 9.96 -25.45
CA LYS A 328 7.16 9.02 -25.18
C LYS A 328 7.59 9.06 -23.73
N ALA A 329 8.03 7.92 -23.21
CA ALA A 329 8.65 7.82 -21.90
C ALA A 329 10.13 8.21 -21.95
N GLY A 330 10.67 8.71 -20.86
CA GLY A 330 12.10 8.87 -20.65
C GLY A 330 12.56 7.98 -19.49
N TYR A 331 13.74 7.37 -19.63
CA TYR A 331 14.29 6.44 -18.65
C TYR A 331 15.45 7.05 -17.86
N GLN A 332 15.47 6.79 -16.57
CA GLN A 332 16.49 7.28 -15.64
C GLN A 332 17.90 6.82 -16.03
N GLU A 333 18.03 5.63 -16.60
CA GLU A 333 19.32 5.08 -17.07
C GLU A 333 20.01 5.94 -18.14
N ASN A 334 19.26 6.71 -18.92
CA ASN A 334 19.82 7.62 -19.89
C ASN A 334 20.49 8.87 -19.27
N LEU A 335 20.32 9.07 -17.96
CA LEU A 335 20.86 10.20 -17.18
C LEU A 335 22.00 9.79 -16.23
N LEU A 336 22.53 8.59 -16.32
CA LEU A 336 23.53 8.04 -15.39
C LEU A 336 24.76 8.94 -15.19
N GLU A 337 25.29 9.54 -16.26
CA GLU A 337 26.44 10.42 -16.16
C GLU A 337 26.13 11.74 -15.41
N GLU A 338 24.94 12.32 -15.66
CA GLU A 338 24.47 13.53 -15.01
C GLU A 338 24.23 13.31 -13.52
N LEU A 339 23.54 12.20 -13.20
CA LEU A 339 23.28 11.79 -11.82
C LEU A 339 24.59 11.56 -11.05
N ALA A 340 25.55 10.85 -11.66
CA ALA A 340 26.86 10.60 -11.04
C ALA A 340 27.67 11.87 -10.81
N LYS A 341 27.64 12.84 -11.75
CA LYS A 341 28.31 14.12 -11.58
C LYS A 341 27.76 14.96 -10.43
N ASP A 342 26.44 14.89 -10.19
CA ASP A 342 25.80 15.67 -9.15
C ASP A 342 26.15 15.16 -7.74
N ILE A 343 26.27 13.84 -7.54
CA ILE A 343 26.57 13.24 -6.22
C ILE A 343 28.07 13.27 -5.88
N GLN A 344 28.94 13.64 -6.81
CA GLN A 344 30.40 13.75 -6.59
C GLN A 344 30.84 15.16 -6.17
N LYS A 345 29.93 16.14 -6.21
CA LYS A 345 30.18 17.52 -5.79
C LYS A 345 30.13 17.66 -4.28
#